data_2560ee732ee62503c82ee2eded39be1b
#
_entry.id   2560ee732ee62503c82ee2eded39be1b
#
_cell.length_a   1.000
_cell.length_b   1.000
_cell.length_c   1.000
_cell.angle_alpha   90.00
_cell.angle_beta   90.00
_cell.angle_gamma   90.00
#
_symmetry.space_group_name_H-M   'P 1'
#
loop_
_entity.id
_entity.type
_entity.pdbx_description
1 polymer ?
#
loop_
_entity_poly.entity_id
_entity_poly.type
_entity_poly.pdbx_seq_one_letter_code
_entity_poly.pdbx_strand_id
1 'polypeptide(L)'
;GTMVEDFPPGSVGLVSDVLDLSSRPITFFDDVATHADRTSCFSEYHMEKIKQYPERGLSTFTGIVSAQSTGPQFETPAEITALRALGAHVVGMTLGPESRLISEIGVPHIALCCSSNWAAGQTPNDPYAPIDHEIVSSQASATRSILVGCIECLFDDVKS
;
A
#
# COMPACT_ATOMS: atom_id res chain seq x y z
N GLY A 1 -1.86 -6.74 4.69
CA GLY A 1 -1.63 -6.93 6.13
C GLY A 1 -0.56 -5.97 6.65
N THR A 2 -0.70 -5.50 7.89
CA THR A 2 0.30 -4.63 8.53
C THR A 2 1.29 -5.41 9.38
N MET A 3 2.53 -4.91 9.44
CA MET A 3 3.63 -5.44 10.22
C MET A 3 4.07 -4.51 11.36
N VAL A 4 3.40 -3.35 11.52
CA VAL A 4 3.78 -2.30 12.47
C VAL A 4 2.61 -1.86 13.34
N GLU A 5 2.87 -1.63 14.62
CA GLU A 5 1.85 -1.27 15.61
C GLU A 5 1.28 0.13 15.40
N ASP A 6 2.11 1.05 14.89
CA ASP A 6 1.70 2.44 14.63
C ASP A 6 0.76 2.58 13.40
N PHE A 7 0.54 1.49 12.67
CA PHE A 7 -0.38 1.43 11.54
C PHE A 7 -1.28 0.19 11.64
N PRO A 8 -2.15 0.09 12.65
CA PRO A 8 -2.97 -1.08 12.92
C PRO A 8 -4.07 -1.28 11.87
N PRO A 9 -4.75 -2.45 11.86
CA PRO A 9 -5.96 -2.66 11.07
C PRO A 9 -7.00 -1.57 11.27
N GLY A 10 -7.63 -1.12 10.18
CA GLY A 10 -8.52 0.04 10.15
C GLY A 10 -7.84 1.37 9.81
N SER A 11 -6.52 1.40 9.69
CA SER A 11 -5.77 2.59 9.28
C SER A 11 -5.74 2.75 7.77
N VAL A 12 -5.72 4.01 7.31
CA VAL A 12 -5.46 4.39 5.91
C VAL A 12 -4.25 5.31 5.88
N GLY A 13 -3.29 5.04 5.02
CA GLY A 13 -2.06 5.82 4.91
C GLY A 13 -1.51 5.92 3.50
N LEU A 14 -0.65 6.91 3.28
CA LEU A 14 0.05 7.11 2.02
C LEU A 14 1.29 6.22 1.95
N VAL A 15 1.37 5.42 0.89
CA VAL A 15 2.57 4.62 0.60
C VAL A 15 3.64 5.54 0.03
N SER A 16 4.84 5.45 0.56
CA SER A 16 6.01 6.21 0.11
C SER A 16 6.89 5.43 -0.86
N ASP A 17 6.92 4.10 -0.74
CA ASP A 17 7.75 3.26 -1.58
C ASP A 17 7.20 1.82 -1.70
N VAL A 18 7.69 1.07 -2.69
CA VAL A 18 7.28 -0.30 -2.98
C VAL A 18 8.49 -1.23 -2.99
N LEU A 19 8.46 -2.24 -2.13
CA LEU A 19 9.39 -3.36 -2.14
C LEU A 19 8.77 -4.50 -2.97
N ASP A 20 9.12 -4.59 -4.25
CA ASP A 20 8.66 -5.63 -5.15
C ASP A 20 9.81 -6.52 -5.61
N LEU A 21 9.90 -7.70 -5.02
CA LEU A 21 10.90 -8.73 -5.32
C LEU A 21 10.34 -9.81 -6.26
N SER A 22 9.19 -9.58 -6.89
CA SER A 22 8.61 -10.54 -7.82
C SER A 22 9.51 -10.73 -9.05
N SER A 23 9.66 -11.97 -9.48
CA SER A 23 10.47 -12.33 -10.64
C SER A 23 9.73 -12.23 -11.97
N ARG A 24 8.41 -11.95 -11.95
CA ARG A 24 7.61 -11.83 -13.18
C ARG A 24 7.87 -10.51 -13.85
N PRO A 25 8.27 -10.48 -15.11
CA PRO A 25 8.29 -9.24 -15.89
C PRO A 25 6.85 -8.74 -16.04
N ILE A 26 6.65 -7.45 -15.76
CA ILE A 26 5.37 -6.76 -15.92
C ILE A 26 5.67 -5.50 -16.69
N THR A 27 5.19 -5.43 -17.93
CA THR A 27 5.43 -4.35 -18.87
C THR A 27 4.30 -4.30 -19.90
N PHE A 28 4.02 -3.11 -20.43
CA PHE A 28 3.17 -2.92 -21.61
C PHE A 28 3.93 -3.12 -22.92
N PHE A 29 5.27 -3.14 -22.89
CA PHE A 29 6.11 -3.14 -24.08
C PHE A 29 6.88 -4.46 -24.19
N ASP A 30 6.43 -5.36 -25.08
CA ASP A 30 7.00 -6.68 -25.27
C ASP A 30 8.24 -6.68 -26.19
N ASP A 31 8.38 -5.65 -27.03
CA ASP A 31 9.37 -5.57 -28.10
C ASP A 31 10.49 -4.56 -27.82
N VAL A 32 10.29 -3.62 -26.92
CA VAL A 32 11.25 -2.57 -26.57
C VAL A 32 11.36 -2.43 -25.06
N ALA A 33 12.58 -2.48 -24.53
CA ALA A 33 12.83 -2.23 -23.12
C ALA A 33 12.59 -0.75 -22.78
N THR A 34 11.56 -0.46 -21.99
CA THR A 34 11.27 0.86 -21.46
C THR A 34 11.68 0.93 -19.99
N HIS A 35 12.66 1.79 -19.69
CA HIS A 35 13.19 1.95 -18.33
C HIS A 35 12.55 3.16 -17.65
N ALA A 36 11.50 2.94 -16.88
CA ALA A 36 10.92 3.99 -16.04
C ALA A 36 11.83 4.29 -14.83
N ASP A 37 12.09 5.57 -14.58
CA ASP A 37 12.71 6.00 -13.34
C ASP A 37 11.69 5.85 -12.19
N ARG A 38 12.07 5.12 -11.17
CA ARG A 38 11.26 4.87 -9.96
C ARG A 38 11.95 5.34 -8.68
N THR A 39 12.93 6.21 -8.78
CA THR A 39 13.61 6.82 -7.62
C THR A 39 12.61 7.56 -6.72
N SER A 40 11.61 8.22 -7.35
CA SER A 40 10.42 8.76 -6.67
C SER A 40 9.20 8.04 -7.22
N CYS A 41 8.83 6.90 -6.61
CA CYS A 41 7.79 6.02 -7.11
C CYS A 41 6.42 6.69 -7.19
N PHE A 42 6.13 7.60 -6.23
CA PHE A 42 4.84 8.27 -6.09
C PHE A 42 4.95 9.78 -6.20
N SER A 43 3.87 10.41 -6.66
CA SER A 43 3.79 11.87 -6.84
C SER A 43 3.76 12.61 -5.50
N GLU A 44 4.86 13.24 -5.13
CA GLU A 44 4.97 14.06 -3.93
C GLU A 44 3.92 15.19 -3.90
N TYR A 45 3.68 15.84 -5.04
CA TYR A 45 2.66 16.89 -5.18
C TYR A 45 1.27 16.40 -4.72
N HIS A 46 0.83 15.25 -5.22
CA HIS A 46 -0.50 14.72 -4.85
C HIS A 46 -0.55 14.19 -3.41
N MET A 47 0.56 13.62 -2.92
CA MET A 47 0.65 13.19 -1.52
C MET A 47 0.55 14.37 -0.56
N GLU A 48 1.28 15.45 -0.82
CA GLU A 48 1.23 16.67 0.00
C GLU A 48 -0.17 17.31 -0.02
N LYS A 49 -0.85 17.27 -1.14
CA LYS A 49 -2.23 17.76 -1.24
C LYS A 49 -3.17 17.02 -0.29
N ILE A 50 -3.10 15.69 -0.21
CA ILE A 50 -3.93 14.91 0.72
C ILE A 50 -3.54 15.20 2.18
N LYS A 51 -2.26 15.35 2.49
CA LYS A 51 -1.78 15.63 3.84
C LYS A 51 -2.27 16.96 4.43
N GLN A 52 -2.74 17.89 3.58
CA GLN A 52 -3.33 19.16 4.03
C GLN A 52 -4.69 18.99 4.69
N TYR A 53 -5.31 17.81 4.59
CA TYR A 53 -6.65 17.52 5.12
C TYR A 53 -6.60 16.41 6.20
N PRO A 54 -5.94 16.65 7.35
CA PRO A 54 -5.79 15.63 8.40
C PRO A 54 -7.15 15.18 8.99
N GLU A 55 -8.18 16.03 8.93
CA GLU A 55 -9.54 15.72 9.37
C GLU A 55 -10.22 14.60 8.55
N ARG A 56 -9.68 14.24 7.38
CA ARG A 56 -10.17 13.12 6.57
C ARG A 56 -9.79 11.76 7.14
N GLY A 57 -9.02 11.72 8.23
CA GLY A 57 -8.70 10.50 8.97
C GLY A 57 -7.51 9.71 8.41
N LEU A 58 -6.67 10.35 7.60
CA LEU A 58 -5.40 9.76 7.18
C LEU A 58 -4.51 9.50 8.39
N SER A 59 -3.87 8.34 8.44
CA SER A 59 -2.92 7.99 9.49
C SER A 59 -1.74 8.97 9.51
N THR A 60 -1.27 9.30 10.70
CA THR A 60 -0.05 10.09 10.90
C THR A 60 1.24 9.27 10.70
N PHE A 61 1.14 7.95 10.59
CA PHE A 61 2.28 7.11 10.26
C PHE A 61 2.73 7.38 8.83
N THR A 62 3.98 7.79 8.67
CA THR A 62 4.58 8.21 7.39
C THR A 62 5.68 7.24 6.96
N GLY A 63 6.10 7.34 5.71
CA GLY A 63 7.18 6.49 5.19
C GLY A 63 6.76 5.04 4.99
N ILE A 64 5.48 4.78 4.70
CA ILE A 64 4.98 3.41 4.50
C ILE A 64 5.66 2.79 3.27
N VAL A 65 6.41 1.72 3.48
CA VAL A 65 6.93 0.84 2.43
C VAL A 65 6.00 -0.36 2.30
N SER A 66 5.41 -0.54 1.12
CA SER A 66 4.53 -1.67 0.82
C SER A 66 5.29 -2.79 0.12
N ALA A 67 5.35 -3.97 0.73
CA ALA A 67 5.87 -5.16 0.07
C ALA A 67 4.83 -5.78 -0.87
N GLN A 68 5.29 -6.22 -2.04
CA GLN A 68 4.49 -6.97 -3.00
C GLN A 68 4.65 -8.47 -2.75
N SER A 69 3.55 -9.17 -2.57
CA SER A 69 3.44 -10.62 -2.53
C SER A 69 2.73 -11.14 -3.78
N THR A 70 2.99 -12.38 -4.15
CA THR A 70 2.39 -12.97 -5.35
C THR A 70 0.93 -13.37 -5.15
N GLY A 71 0.57 -13.83 -3.92
CA GLY A 71 -0.74 -14.43 -3.67
C GLY A 71 -0.97 -15.74 -4.46
N PRO A 72 -2.16 -16.34 -4.45
CA PRO A 72 -3.35 -15.90 -3.71
C PRO A 72 -3.35 -16.24 -2.21
N GLN A 73 -2.38 -17.04 -1.74
CA GLN A 73 -2.22 -17.37 -0.32
C GLN A 73 -1.66 -16.17 0.43
N PHE A 74 -2.05 -16.05 1.71
CA PHE A 74 -1.38 -15.15 2.63
C PHE A 74 0.04 -15.63 2.91
N GLU A 75 0.90 -14.70 3.26
CA GLU A 75 2.30 -14.95 3.59
C GLU A 75 2.43 -15.78 4.87
N THR A 76 3.49 -16.54 4.96
CA THR A 76 3.88 -17.23 6.19
C THR A 76 4.54 -16.25 7.19
N PRO A 77 4.59 -16.55 8.50
CA PRO A 77 5.33 -15.73 9.47
C PRO A 77 6.80 -15.53 9.13
N ALA A 78 7.43 -16.52 8.47
CA ALA A 78 8.83 -16.43 8.04
C ALA A 78 9.01 -15.43 6.88
N GLU A 79 8.10 -15.43 5.89
CA GLU A 79 8.09 -14.45 4.81
C GLU A 79 7.85 -13.04 5.35
N ILE A 80 6.90 -12.86 6.27
CA ILE A 80 6.65 -11.57 6.93
C ILE A 80 7.88 -11.09 7.69
N THR A 81 8.58 -11.97 8.41
CA THR A 81 9.81 -11.62 9.11
C THR A 81 10.89 -11.14 8.13
N ALA A 82 11.03 -11.81 6.98
CA ALA A 82 11.99 -11.43 5.94
C ALA A 82 11.61 -10.06 5.32
N LEU A 83 10.37 -9.85 4.95
CA LEU A 83 9.89 -8.58 4.38
C LEU A 83 10.09 -7.40 5.34
N ARG A 84 9.80 -7.61 6.63
CA ARG A 84 10.03 -6.62 7.68
C ARG A 84 11.52 -6.29 7.84
N ALA A 85 12.39 -7.29 7.80
CA ALA A 85 13.85 -7.10 7.85
C ALA A 85 14.39 -6.32 6.65
N LEU A 86 13.71 -6.37 5.50
CA LEU A 86 14.01 -5.58 4.30
C LEU A 86 13.40 -4.16 4.34
N GLY A 87 12.74 -3.77 5.43
CA GLY A 87 12.20 -2.43 5.61
C GLY A 87 10.74 -2.24 5.22
N ALA A 88 10.00 -3.32 4.91
CA ALA A 88 8.57 -3.21 4.63
C ALA A 88 7.74 -3.01 5.92
N HIS A 89 6.68 -2.23 5.81
CA HIS A 89 5.73 -1.92 6.89
C HIS A 89 4.39 -2.61 6.69
N VAL A 90 4.00 -2.81 5.43
CA VAL A 90 2.76 -3.49 5.03
C VAL A 90 3.04 -4.46 3.88
N VAL A 91 2.15 -5.43 3.68
CA VAL A 91 2.21 -6.37 2.57
C VAL A 91 0.86 -6.44 1.86
N GLY A 92 0.91 -6.54 0.54
CA GLY A 92 -0.26 -6.69 -0.33
C GLY A 92 0.10 -7.40 -1.64
N MET A 93 -0.91 -7.63 -2.49
CA MET A 93 -0.78 -8.48 -3.67
C MET A 93 -0.94 -7.75 -5.01
N THR A 94 -1.20 -6.43 -5.01
CA THR A 94 -1.60 -5.70 -6.24
C THR A 94 -0.71 -4.50 -6.59
N LEU A 95 -0.23 -3.76 -5.59
CA LEU A 95 0.43 -2.46 -5.80
C LEU A 95 1.71 -2.54 -6.65
N GLY A 96 2.51 -3.59 -6.50
CA GLY A 96 3.77 -3.74 -7.24
C GLY A 96 3.55 -3.70 -8.76
N PRO A 97 2.75 -4.63 -9.32
CA PRO A 97 2.38 -4.62 -10.73
C PRO A 97 1.75 -3.33 -11.21
N GLU A 98 0.75 -2.82 -10.49
CA GLU A 98 0.03 -1.59 -10.82
C GLU A 98 0.98 -0.39 -10.90
N SER A 99 1.82 -0.20 -9.87
CA SER A 99 2.78 0.89 -9.83
C SER A 99 3.85 0.79 -10.93
N ARG A 100 4.31 -0.43 -11.30
CA ARG A 100 5.24 -0.64 -12.41
C ARG A 100 4.65 -0.18 -13.73
N LEU A 101 3.44 -0.64 -14.05
CA LEU A 101 2.76 -0.29 -15.30
C LEU A 101 2.45 1.20 -15.41
N ILE A 102 1.99 1.84 -14.31
CA ILE A 102 1.71 3.28 -14.30
C ILE A 102 3.00 4.09 -14.47
N SER A 103 4.09 3.68 -13.81
CA SER A 103 5.40 4.33 -13.96
C SER A 103 5.92 4.23 -15.40
N GLU A 104 5.71 3.09 -16.06
CA GLU A 104 6.18 2.83 -17.42
C GLU A 104 5.53 3.77 -18.46
N ILE A 105 4.27 4.17 -18.24
CA ILE A 105 3.57 5.15 -19.09
C ILE A 105 3.72 6.60 -18.61
N GLY A 106 4.52 6.83 -17.57
CA GLY A 106 4.86 8.18 -17.09
C GLY A 106 3.70 8.95 -16.43
N VAL A 107 2.69 8.26 -15.91
CA VAL A 107 1.54 8.90 -15.24
C VAL A 107 1.86 9.14 -13.77
N PRO A 108 1.76 10.39 -13.26
CA PRO A 108 1.87 10.66 -11.84
C PRO A 108 0.78 9.94 -11.05
N HIS A 109 1.17 9.21 -10.00
CA HIS A 109 0.23 8.45 -9.19
C HIS A 109 0.61 8.46 -7.71
N ILE A 110 -0.32 8.06 -6.88
CA ILE A 110 -0.15 7.82 -5.45
C ILE A 110 -0.75 6.47 -5.10
N ALA A 111 -0.41 5.95 -3.93
CA ALA A 111 -1.04 4.77 -3.38
C ALA A 111 -1.54 5.05 -1.96
N LEU A 112 -2.82 4.74 -1.72
CA LEU A 112 -3.43 4.72 -0.40
C LEU A 112 -3.51 3.26 0.06
N CYS A 113 -2.84 2.98 1.17
CA CYS A 113 -2.87 1.67 1.81
C CYS A 113 -3.97 1.64 2.87
N CYS A 114 -4.87 0.64 2.78
CA CYS A 114 -5.82 0.31 3.83
C CYS A 114 -5.32 -0.91 4.58
N SER A 115 -4.98 -0.76 5.84
CA SER A 115 -4.65 -1.89 6.70
C SER A 115 -5.92 -2.64 7.09
N SER A 116 -6.10 -3.85 6.56
CA SER A 116 -7.29 -4.68 6.81
C SER A 116 -7.07 -5.73 7.89
N ASN A 117 -5.83 -6.15 8.12
CA ASN A 117 -5.46 -7.20 9.06
C ASN A 117 -4.01 -7.04 9.53
N TRP A 118 -3.66 -7.68 10.62
CA TRP A 118 -2.27 -7.95 10.95
C TRP A 118 -1.69 -8.99 9.96
N ALA A 119 -0.47 -8.79 9.52
CA ALA A 119 0.25 -9.79 8.73
C ALA A 119 0.53 -11.04 9.57
N ALA A 120 0.77 -12.17 8.94
CA ALA A 120 0.98 -13.44 9.63
C ALA A 120 2.08 -13.34 10.71
N GLY A 121 1.76 -13.76 11.92
CA GLY A 121 2.66 -13.71 13.06
C GLY A 121 2.83 -12.33 13.70
N GLN A 122 2.08 -11.31 13.27
CA GLN A 122 2.20 -9.94 13.78
C GLN A 122 1.03 -9.50 14.67
N THR A 123 0.03 -10.35 14.87
CA THR A 123 -1.09 -10.03 15.78
C THR A 123 -0.58 -9.83 17.19
N PRO A 124 -0.84 -8.68 17.86
CA PRO A 124 -0.39 -8.42 19.20
C PRO A 124 -0.90 -9.48 20.18
N ASN A 125 -0.01 -10.03 21.00
CA ASN A 125 -0.28 -11.08 22.00
C ASN A 125 -0.77 -12.43 21.45
N ASP A 126 -0.94 -12.60 20.13
CA ASP A 126 -1.31 -13.86 19.51
C ASP A 126 -0.62 -14.06 18.14
N PRO A 127 0.65 -14.49 18.11
CA PRO A 127 1.38 -14.70 16.86
C PRO A 127 0.86 -15.90 16.04
N TYR A 128 -0.08 -16.66 16.55
CA TYR A 128 -0.71 -17.79 15.88
C TYR A 128 -2.12 -17.48 15.40
N ALA A 129 -2.61 -16.25 15.59
CA ALA A 129 -3.93 -15.82 15.12
C ALA A 129 -4.05 -16.09 13.59
N PRO A 130 -5.09 -16.81 13.15
CA PRO A 130 -5.35 -17.03 11.74
C PRO A 130 -5.75 -15.72 11.05
N ILE A 131 -5.38 -15.58 9.79
CA ILE A 131 -5.89 -14.49 8.95
C ILE A 131 -7.19 -14.97 8.30
N ASP A 132 -8.29 -14.30 8.63
CA ASP A 132 -9.61 -14.60 8.10
C ASP A 132 -10.00 -13.61 7.00
N HIS A 133 -10.33 -14.11 5.82
CA HIS A 133 -10.70 -13.31 4.66
C HIS A 133 -12.00 -12.50 4.89
N GLU A 134 -12.94 -12.99 5.67
CA GLU A 134 -14.17 -12.28 6.00
C GLU A 134 -13.89 -11.05 6.89
N ILE A 135 -12.98 -11.19 7.85
CA ILE A 135 -12.52 -10.09 8.70
C ILE A 135 -11.79 -9.05 7.83
N VAL A 136 -10.92 -9.49 6.92
CA VAL A 136 -10.21 -8.60 5.96
C VAL A 136 -11.22 -7.77 5.15
N SER A 137 -12.26 -8.41 4.62
CA SER A 137 -13.29 -7.73 3.80
C SER A 137 -14.12 -6.73 4.61
N SER A 138 -14.47 -7.05 5.85
CA SER A 138 -15.23 -6.16 6.73
C SER A 138 -14.44 -4.91 7.13
N GLN A 139 -13.16 -5.05 7.44
CA GLN A 139 -12.25 -3.94 7.75
C GLN A 139 -12.03 -3.02 6.54
N ALA A 140 -11.89 -3.58 5.33
CA ALA A 140 -11.80 -2.80 4.11
C ALA A 140 -13.03 -1.90 3.91
N SER A 141 -14.22 -2.39 4.25
CA SER A 141 -15.46 -1.60 4.20
C SER A 141 -15.46 -0.45 5.21
N ALA A 142 -14.91 -0.64 6.40
CA ALA A 142 -14.84 0.38 7.45
C ALA A 142 -13.92 1.57 7.06
N THR A 143 -12.89 1.33 6.25
CA THR A 143 -11.96 2.39 5.80
C THR A 143 -12.46 3.18 4.60
N ARG A 144 -13.59 2.80 4.00
CA ARG A 144 -14.12 3.40 2.77
C ARG A 144 -14.35 4.91 2.87
N SER A 145 -14.88 5.39 3.97
CA SER A 145 -15.16 6.83 4.15
C SER A 145 -13.87 7.66 4.16
N ILE A 146 -12.81 7.14 4.77
CA ILE A 146 -11.49 7.78 4.80
C ILE A 146 -10.90 7.82 3.38
N LEU A 147 -10.97 6.70 2.65
CA LEU A 147 -10.50 6.64 1.27
C LEU A 147 -11.21 7.65 0.36
N VAL A 148 -12.54 7.68 0.41
CA VAL A 148 -13.33 8.63 -0.38
C VAL A 148 -12.93 10.07 -0.02
N GLY A 149 -12.82 10.39 1.27
CA GLY A 149 -12.39 11.71 1.72
C GLY A 149 -11.01 12.10 1.20
N CYS A 150 -10.03 11.18 1.21
CA CYS A 150 -8.70 11.43 0.65
C CYS A 150 -8.72 11.63 -0.88
N ILE A 151 -9.56 10.88 -1.59
CA ILE A 151 -9.70 11.03 -3.05
C ILE A 151 -10.35 12.37 -3.39
N GLU A 152 -11.40 12.78 -2.68
CA GLU A 152 -12.06 14.07 -2.88
C GLU A 152 -11.10 15.25 -2.77
N CYS A 153 -10.15 15.22 -1.83
CA CYS A 153 -9.13 16.27 -1.69
C CYS A 153 -8.31 16.50 -2.97
N LEU A 154 -8.13 15.49 -3.81
CA LEU A 154 -7.39 15.63 -5.07
C LEU A 154 -8.14 16.47 -6.10
N PHE A 155 -9.46 16.59 -5.98
CA PHE A 155 -10.34 17.25 -6.94
C PHE A 155 -10.91 18.58 -6.44
N ASP A 156 -10.62 19.03 -5.21
CA ASP A 156 -11.19 20.24 -4.63
C ASP A 156 -10.83 21.52 -5.41
N ASP A 157 -9.67 21.56 -6.08
CA ASP A 157 -9.27 22.70 -6.92
C ASP A 157 -9.97 22.73 -8.30
N VAL A 158 -10.65 21.66 -8.69
CA VAL A 158 -11.34 21.59 -9.99
C VAL A 158 -12.71 22.27 -9.94
N LYS A 159 -13.19 22.60 -8.72
CA LYS A 159 -14.51 23.21 -8.48
C LYS A 159 -14.47 24.71 -8.28
N SER A 160 -13.28 25.35 -8.34
CA SER A 160 -13.08 26.79 -8.20
C SER A 160 -12.71 27.44 -9.60
#